data_04270b244de00a3f24594a28262ad66b
#
_entry.id   04270b244de00a3f24594a28262ad66b
#
_cell.length_a   1.000
_cell.length_b   1.000
_cell.length_c   1.000
_cell.angle_alpha   90.00
_cell.angle_beta   90.00
_cell.angle_gamma   90.00
#
_symmetry.space_group_name_H-M   'P 1'
#
loop_
_entity.id
_entity.type
_entity.pdbx_description
1 polymer ?
#
loop_
_entity_poly.entity_id
_entity_poly.type
_entity_poly.pdbx_seq_one_letter_code
_entity_poly.pdbx_strand_id
1 'polypeptide(L)'
;MFVSIYLPPRMDRIIHSSSISSSSTMAANPQTHFLFITYPMQSHINPALHLAKHFATTTGATVTFSTTIFAHRRMFSSTTNSDKGFNDGLITYLPFSDGLDGEDYKLTTMDSKEYFSLFRTNSKRNVSILLNDLATSGRPVKCIVYTLLLDWVVDIAGEHGIPSVLYWIQAATVFGTYYHFFHGFECLIKAHADDPSFPVCFPGLPPLQIRDLPSFLTDTEADGIYATILDSFRELFKILDGKQEKKMKKPKVLINTFQEWETVALASFSNEVEAIPVGHLPKEYTNSVAGYLFREDEKKYMEWLDTKEEGSVVYISFGSVSMMKKEQMEEIVKALKESKRPYLWVVRKDNREEELLEIEEGEDGMVVEWCSQVKVLAHRAVGCFVTHCGWNSTLESLVCGVPHWTDQAMNAKLVET
;
A
#
# COMPACT_ATOMS: atom_id res chain seq x y z
N MET A 1 -8.39 16.09 -19.31
CA MET A 1 -7.31 16.77 -20.03
C MET A 1 -6.09 15.86 -19.93
N PHE A 2 -5.76 15.20 -21.05
CA PHE A 2 -4.67 14.21 -21.05
C PHE A 2 -3.39 14.93 -21.52
N VAL A 3 -2.35 14.90 -20.73
CA VAL A 3 -1.03 15.49 -21.07
C VAL A 3 -0.07 14.35 -21.39
N SER A 4 0.52 14.37 -22.57
CA SER A 4 1.51 13.40 -23.03
C SER A 4 2.90 13.96 -22.78
N ILE A 5 3.77 13.26 -22.05
CA ILE A 5 5.14 13.66 -21.81
C ILE A 5 6.08 12.74 -22.58
N TYR A 6 6.94 13.35 -23.41
CA TYR A 6 7.99 12.68 -24.18
C TYR A 6 9.27 12.54 -23.34
N LEU A 7 9.96 11.43 -23.45
CA LEU A 7 11.08 11.03 -22.62
C LEU A 7 12.45 11.40 -23.21
N PRO A 8 13.44 11.72 -22.35
CA PRO A 8 14.85 11.58 -22.67
C PRO A 8 15.35 10.14 -22.42
N PRO A 9 16.48 9.71 -23.05
CA PRO A 9 16.96 8.33 -22.95
C PRO A 9 17.48 7.98 -21.54
N ARG A 10 17.29 6.71 -21.18
CA ARG A 10 17.65 5.99 -19.95
C ARG A 10 18.69 6.65 -19.05
N MET A 11 18.30 6.94 -17.80
CA MET A 11 19.22 7.15 -16.68
C MET A 11 19.65 5.81 -16.06
N ASP A 12 20.64 5.15 -16.65
CA ASP A 12 21.21 3.90 -16.14
C ASP A 12 22.14 4.06 -14.92
N ARG A 13 22.13 5.20 -14.19
CA ARG A 13 23.22 5.52 -13.25
C ARG A 13 22.83 5.93 -11.83
N ILE A 14 21.58 5.86 -11.39
CA ILE A 14 21.24 6.30 -10.02
C ILE A 14 21.15 5.15 -8.99
N ILE A 15 21.06 3.91 -9.42
CA ILE A 15 20.85 2.76 -8.49
C ILE A 15 22.16 2.12 -7.99
N HIS A 16 23.33 2.55 -8.43
CA HIS A 16 24.60 1.88 -8.09
C HIS A 16 25.50 2.56 -7.06
N SER A 17 25.03 3.54 -6.28
CA SER A 17 25.92 4.20 -5.31
C SER A 17 25.34 4.43 -3.89
N SER A 18 24.29 3.76 -3.47
CA SER A 18 24.08 3.56 -2.05
C SER A 18 24.72 2.25 -1.60
N SER A 19 26.05 2.21 -1.63
CA SER A 19 26.77 1.35 -0.71
C SER A 19 26.30 1.74 0.69
N ILE A 20 25.41 0.94 1.26
CA ILE A 20 25.17 0.92 2.69
C ILE A 20 26.55 0.79 3.30
N SER A 21 27.05 1.90 3.87
CA SER A 21 28.24 1.86 4.69
C SER A 21 28.00 0.74 5.69
N SER A 22 28.89 -0.22 5.72
CA SER A 22 28.91 -1.35 6.63
C SER A 22 29.03 -0.85 8.08
N SER A 23 27.96 -0.24 8.60
CA SER A 23 27.72 -0.21 10.01
C SER A 23 27.39 -1.65 10.40
N SER A 24 28.20 -2.27 11.22
CA SER A 24 28.09 -3.61 11.77
C SER A 24 26.64 -4.06 11.83
N THR A 25 26.23 -4.93 10.90
CA THR A 25 24.98 -5.66 10.96
C THR A 25 25.02 -6.45 12.25
N MET A 26 24.41 -5.92 13.31
CA MET A 26 24.08 -6.72 14.48
C MET A 26 23.07 -7.75 13.99
N ALA A 27 23.56 -8.97 13.66
CA ALA A 27 22.70 -10.10 13.40
C ALA A 27 21.70 -10.19 14.54
N ALA A 28 20.41 -10.08 14.24
CA ALA A 28 19.39 -10.26 15.26
C ALA A 28 19.58 -11.66 15.86
N ASN A 29 19.46 -11.76 17.17
CA ASN A 29 19.47 -13.08 17.81
C ASN A 29 18.37 -13.92 17.10
N PRO A 30 18.66 -15.11 16.56
CA PRO A 30 17.69 -15.95 15.86
C PRO A 30 16.46 -16.32 16.71
N GLN A 31 16.48 -16.02 17.99
CA GLN A 31 15.34 -16.13 18.91
C GLN A 31 14.41 -14.90 18.91
N THR A 32 14.74 -13.81 18.20
CA THR A 32 13.88 -12.62 18.16
C THR A 32 12.72 -12.86 17.20
N HIS A 33 11.49 -12.79 17.72
CA HIS A 33 10.26 -13.07 16.97
C HIS A 33 9.47 -11.78 16.75
N PHE A 34 9.19 -11.47 15.49
CA PHE A 34 8.36 -10.33 15.06
C PHE A 34 7.01 -10.81 14.54
N LEU A 35 5.94 -10.12 14.93
CA LEU A 35 4.61 -10.32 14.40
C LEU A 35 4.24 -9.13 13.50
N PHE A 36 3.99 -9.38 12.21
CA PHE A 36 3.46 -8.40 11.27
C PHE A 36 1.96 -8.57 11.18
N ILE A 37 1.21 -7.49 11.43
CA ILE A 37 -0.27 -7.49 11.33
C ILE A 37 -0.69 -6.48 10.27
N THR A 38 -1.51 -6.91 9.31
CA THR A 38 -1.96 -6.05 8.22
C THR A 38 -3.47 -5.98 8.13
N TYR A 39 -3.97 -4.81 7.73
CA TYR A 39 -5.35 -4.66 7.28
C TYR A 39 -5.57 -5.50 6.00
N PRO A 40 -6.74 -6.13 5.79
CA PRO A 40 -6.98 -7.12 4.73
C PRO A 40 -7.16 -6.50 3.32
N MET A 41 -6.30 -5.59 2.95
CA MET A 41 -6.27 -4.96 1.61
C MET A 41 -4.92 -5.18 0.94
N GLN A 42 -4.93 -5.35 -0.39
CA GLN A 42 -3.72 -5.58 -1.19
C GLN A 42 -2.65 -4.50 -0.96
N SER A 43 -3.09 -3.23 -0.86
CA SER A 43 -2.21 -2.09 -0.62
C SER A 43 -1.49 -2.12 0.74
N HIS A 44 -2.03 -2.82 1.73
CA HIS A 44 -1.42 -3.04 3.04
C HIS A 44 -0.58 -4.32 3.08
N ILE A 45 -1.11 -5.39 2.50
CA ILE A 45 -0.49 -6.72 2.52
C ILE A 45 0.84 -6.71 1.77
N ASN A 46 0.87 -6.20 0.54
CA ASN A 46 2.07 -6.24 -0.31
C ASN A 46 3.30 -5.59 0.35
N PRO A 47 3.28 -4.31 0.72
CA PRO A 47 4.46 -3.68 1.32
C PRO A 47 4.86 -4.33 2.64
N ALA A 48 3.90 -4.73 3.48
CA ALA A 48 4.18 -5.36 4.75
C ALA A 48 4.76 -6.78 4.59
N LEU A 49 4.29 -7.55 3.61
CA LEU A 49 4.81 -8.87 3.31
C LEU A 49 6.25 -8.78 2.77
N HIS A 50 6.51 -7.82 1.88
CA HIS A 50 7.87 -7.56 1.39
C HIS A 50 8.81 -7.20 2.54
N LEU A 51 8.41 -6.27 3.41
CA LEU A 51 9.20 -5.89 4.58
C LEU A 51 9.43 -7.08 5.52
N ALA A 52 8.40 -7.88 5.79
CA ALA A 52 8.48 -9.07 6.64
C ALA A 52 9.50 -10.09 6.11
N LYS A 53 9.46 -10.40 4.81
CA LYS A 53 10.40 -11.31 4.14
C LYS A 53 11.82 -10.76 4.13
N HIS A 54 11.99 -9.49 3.80
CA HIS A 54 13.29 -8.82 3.86
C HIS A 54 13.88 -8.89 5.29
N PHE A 55 13.05 -8.60 6.27
CA PHE A 55 13.47 -8.65 7.66
C PHE A 55 13.94 -10.06 8.07
N ALA A 56 13.16 -11.10 7.73
CA ALA A 56 13.54 -12.48 7.98
C ALA A 56 14.86 -12.85 7.30
N THR A 57 15.03 -12.48 6.02
CA THR A 57 16.21 -12.80 5.22
C THR A 57 17.48 -12.10 5.73
N THR A 58 17.37 -10.78 6.03
CA THR A 58 18.55 -9.97 6.36
C THR A 58 18.99 -10.11 7.79
N THR A 59 18.06 -10.36 8.73
CA THR A 59 18.37 -10.43 10.17
C THR A 59 18.40 -11.85 10.71
N GLY A 60 17.85 -12.83 10.00
CA GLY A 60 17.64 -14.19 10.49
C GLY A 60 16.58 -14.30 11.60
N ALA A 61 15.80 -13.24 11.83
CA ALA A 61 14.75 -13.23 12.86
C ALA A 61 13.59 -14.15 12.45
N THR A 62 12.91 -14.72 13.45
CA THR A 62 11.63 -15.39 13.23
C THR A 62 10.55 -14.36 12.93
N VAL A 63 9.78 -14.55 11.86
CA VAL A 63 8.71 -13.67 11.48
C VAL A 63 7.41 -14.45 11.33
N THR A 64 6.35 -13.95 11.98
CA THR A 64 4.98 -14.37 11.73
C THR A 64 4.25 -13.21 11.02
N PHE A 65 3.60 -13.51 9.91
CA PHE A 65 2.75 -12.59 9.14
C PHE A 65 1.29 -12.94 9.37
N SER A 66 0.47 -11.96 9.72
CA SER A 66 -0.91 -12.15 10.11
C SER A 66 -1.84 -11.13 9.41
N THR A 67 -2.92 -11.63 8.86
CA THR A 67 -4.04 -10.87 8.32
C THR A 67 -5.33 -11.62 8.61
N THR A 68 -6.49 -11.11 8.17
CA THR A 68 -7.76 -11.80 8.43
C THR A 68 -7.83 -13.16 7.72
N ILE A 69 -8.64 -14.08 8.22
CA ILE A 69 -8.91 -15.40 7.61
C ILE A 69 -9.39 -15.21 6.17
N PHE A 70 -10.29 -14.27 5.92
CA PHE A 70 -10.76 -13.96 4.57
C PHE A 70 -9.64 -13.59 3.61
N ALA A 71 -8.77 -12.66 3.98
CA ALA A 71 -7.65 -12.25 3.15
C ALA A 71 -6.64 -13.39 2.98
N HIS A 72 -6.34 -14.13 4.02
CA HIS A 72 -5.44 -15.27 4.00
C HIS A 72 -5.92 -16.38 3.04
N ARG A 73 -7.21 -16.73 3.05
CA ARG A 73 -7.80 -17.67 2.09
C ARG A 73 -7.59 -17.23 0.64
N ARG A 74 -7.73 -15.94 0.36
CA ARG A 74 -7.50 -15.39 -0.98
C ARG A 74 -6.03 -15.43 -1.39
N MET A 75 -5.13 -15.07 -0.47
CA MET A 75 -3.68 -15.16 -0.70
C MET A 75 -3.21 -16.57 -1.03
N PHE A 76 -3.86 -17.58 -0.48
CA PHE A 76 -3.45 -19.00 -0.55
C PHE A 76 -4.55 -19.91 -1.09
N SER A 77 -5.37 -19.41 -1.99
CA SER A 77 -6.53 -20.11 -2.55
C SER A 77 -6.19 -21.42 -3.28
N SER A 78 -4.93 -21.66 -3.60
CA SER A 78 -4.44 -22.92 -4.20
C SER A 78 -4.03 -23.98 -3.17
N THR A 79 -4.03 -23.65 -1.88
CA THR A 79 -3.63 -24.60 -0.82
C THR A 79 -4.84 -25.25 -0.16
N THR A 80 -4.76 -26.56 0.13
CA THR A 80 -5.87 -27.37 0.66
C THR A 80 -6.28 -27.04 2.10
N ASN A 81 -5.55 -26.18 2.82
CA ASN A 81 -5.79 -25.76 4.20
C ASN A 81 -5.70 -24.23 4.38
N SER A 82 -6.41 -23.49 3.55
CA SER A 82 -6.34 -22.02 3.53
C SER A 82 -6.77 -21.31 4.82
N ASP A 83 -7.42 -22.01 5.76
CA ASP A 83 -7.83 -21.45 7.06
C ASP A 83 -6.80 -21.67 8.17
N LYS A 84 -5.83 -22.54 7.94
CA LYS A 84 -4.78 -22.86 8.90
C LYS A 84 -3.49 -22.13 8.51
N GLY A 85 -2.74 -21.77 9.52
CA GLY A 85 -1.42 -21.22 9.30
C GLY A 85 -0.49 -22.22 8.61
N PHE A 86 0.49 -21.70 7.86
CA PHE A 86 1.55 -22.49 7.26
C PHE A 86 2.88 -21.72 7.27
N ASN A 87 3.97 -22.40 6.94
CA ASN A 87 5.29 -21.81 6.83
C ASN A 87 5.82 -22.04 5.40
N ASP A 88 6.32 -20.97 4.75
CA ASP A 88 6.87 -21.05 3.39
C ASP A 88 8.38 -21.34 3.37
N GLY A 89 8.96 -21.65 4.53
CA GLY A 89 10.39 -21.86 4.72
C GLY A 89 11.15 -20.59 5.17
N LEU A 90 10.57 -19.41 4.97
CA LEU A 90 11.16 -18.13 5.37
C LEU A 90 10.37 -17.46 6.50
N ILE A 91 9.04 -17.39 6.37
CA ILE A 91 8.14 -16.82 7.38
C ILE A 91 6.95 -17.73 7.65
N THR A 92 6.31 -17.55 8.79
CA THR A 92 5.09 -18.26 9.18
C THR A 92 3.87 -17.35 8.94
N TYR A 93 2.83 -17.88 8.32
CA TYR A 93 1.57 -17.20 8.11
C TYR A 93 0.55 -17.74 9.11
N LEU A 94 -0.03 -16.88 9.93
CA LEU A 94 -1.07 -17.23 10.90
C LEU A 94 -2.21 -16.22 10.82
N PRO A 95 -3.35 -16.60 10.21
CA PRO A 95 -4.48 -15.68 10.12
C PRO A 95 -5.22 -15.53 11.46
N PHE A 96 -5.96 -14.44 11.59
CA PHE A 96 -6.91 -14.21 12.69
C PHE A 96 -8.31 -13.96 12.17
N SER A 97 -9.34 -14.29 12.95
CA SER A 97 -10.72 -13.96 12.63
C SER A 97 -11.02 -12.51 13.01
N ASP A 98 -11.62 -11.77 12.09
CA ASP A 98 -12.23 -10.45 12.33
C ASP A 98 -13.74 -10.56 12.60
N GLY A 99 -14.27 -11.79 12.66
CA GLY A 99 -15.70 -12.07 12.81
C GLY A 99 -16.48 -11.99 11.50
N LEU A 100 -15.80 -11.77 10.37
CA LEU A 100 -16.34 -11.58 9.03
C LEU A 100 -15.70 -12.56 8.06
N ASP A 101 -15.45 -13.79 8.50
CA ASP A 101 -14.69 -14.81 7.79
C ASP A 101 -15.40 -15.39 6.56
N GLY A 102 -16.68 -15.01 6.30
CA GLY A 102 -17.49 -15.51 5.19
C GLY A 102 -17.00 -15.04 3.81
N GLU A 103 -17.26 -15.86 2.78
CA GLU A 103 -16.86 -15.55 1.40
C GLU A 103 -17.65 -14.39 0.78
N ASP A 104 -18.86 -14.12 1.27
CA ASP A 104 -19.81 -13.13 0.69
C ASP A 104 -19.73 -11.76 1.33
N TYR A 105 -18.67 -11.51 2.14
CA TYR A 105 -18.55 -10.22 2.79
C TYR A 105 -18.24 -9.11 1.78
N LYS A 106 -19.23 -8.25 1.54
CA LYS A 106 -19.10 -7.04 0.75
C LYS A 106 -19.16 -5.82 1.69
N LEU A 107 -18.12 -5.03 1.74
CA LEU A 107 -18.12 -3.67 2.34
C LEU A 107 -19.33 -2.82 1.92
N THR A 108 -19.96 -3.18 0.78
CA THR A 108 -21.12 -2.51 0.20
C THR A 108 -22.46 -2.85 0.86
N THR A 109 -22.51 -3.87 1.74
CA THR A 109 -23.78 -4.35 2.32
C THR A 109 -23.95 -4.02 3.81
N MET A 110 -22.90 -3.61 4.50
CA MET A 110 -22.91 -3.26 5.92
C MET A 110 -22.59 -1.77 6.09
N ASP A 111 -23.18 -1.14 7.10
CA ASP A 111 -22.79 0.22 7.50
C ASP A 111 -21.30 0.27 7.87
N SER A 112 -20.61 1.32 7.46
CA SER A 112 -19.17 1.43 7.66
C SER A 112 -18.77 1.49 9.13
N LYS A 113 -19.53 2.17 9.98
CA LYS A 113 -19.27 2.25 11.43
C LYS A 113 -19.47 0.90 12.09
N GLU A 114 -20.52 0.18 11.70
CA GLU A 114 -20.78 -1.19 12.17
C GLU A 114 -19.65 -2.13 11.77
N TYR A 115 -19.23 -2.08 10.51
CA TYR A 115 -18.10 -2.87 10.02
C TYR A 115 -16.82 -2.63 10.83
N PHE A 116 -16.38 -1.38 10.95
CA PHE A 116 -15.15 -1.06 11.67
C PHE A 116 -15.24 -1.41 13.16
N SER A 117 -16.43 -1.29 13.77
CA SER A 117 -16.66 -1.70 15.16
C SER A 117 -16.52 -3.20 15.37
N LEU A 118 -17.15 -4.01 14.51
CA LEU A 118 -17.05 -5.47 14.53
C LEU A 118 -15.63 -5.93 14.24
N PHE A 119 -15.03 -5.41 13.18
CA PHE A 119 -13.65 -5.67 12.81
C PHE A 119 -12.71 -5.42 13.99
N ARG A 120 -12.77 -4.23 14.59
CA ARG A 120 -11.93 -3.84 15.73
C ARG A 120 -12.10 -4.79 16.91
N THR A 121 -13.36 -5.06 17.32
CA THR A 121 -13.69 -5.85 18.51
C THR A 121 -13.21 -7.30 18.37
N ASN A 122 -13.53 -7.94 17.26
CA ASN A 122 -13.19 -9.35 17.03
C ASN A 122 -11.69 -9.52 16.77
N SER A 123 -11.08 -8.65 15.97
CA SER A 123 -9.64 -8.69 15.69
C SER A 123 -8.82 -8.53 16.96
N LYS A 124 -9.19 -7.57 17.82
CA LYS A 124 -8.56 -7.34 19.12
C LYS A 124 -8.53 -8.61 19.96
N ARG A 125 -9.68 -9.26 20.11
CA ARG A 125 -9.82 -10.50 20.85
C ARG A 125 -8.98 -11.64 20.26
N ASN A 126 -9.07 -11.85 18.95
CA ASN A 126 -8.44 -12.99 18.29
C ASN A 126 -6.93 -12.84 18.14
N VAL A 127 -6.44 -11.61 17.97
CA VAL A 127 -4.98 -11.35 17.98
C VAL A 127 -4.40 -11.52 19.39
N SER A 128 -5.15 -11.17 20.45
CA SER A 128 -4.71 -11.46 21.82
C SER A 128 -4.60 -12.97 22.08
N ILE A 129 -5.55 -13.78 21.56
CA ILE A 129 -5.47 -15.25 21.61
C ILE A 129 -4.21 -15.74 20.85
N LEU A 130 -3.99 -15.25 19.62
CA LEU A 130 -2.82 -15.59 18.81
C LEU A 130 -1.49 -15.32 19.55
N LEU A 131 -1.39 -14.17 20.23
CA LEU A 131 -0.19 -13.83 21.01
C LEU A 131 0.05 -14.82 22.18
N ASN A 132 -1.02 -15.21 22.88
CA ASN A 132 -0.96 -16.20 23.93
C ASN A 132 -0.53 -17.58 23.40
N ASP A 133 -1.09 -18.03 22.29
CA ASP A 133 -0.75 -19.29 21.64
C ASP A 133 0.70 -19.34 21.19
N LEU A 134 1.19 -18.23 20.63
CA LEU A 134 2.60 -18.08 20.27
C LEU A 134 3.50 -18.14 21.51
N ALA A 135 3.14 -17.48 22.60
CA ALA A 135 3.90 -17.48 23.83
C ALA A 135 3.95 -18.89 24.48
N THR A 136 2.80 -19.56 24.58
CA THR A 136 2.69 -20.91 25.17
C THR A 136 3.37 -21.98 24.33
N SER A 137 3.44 -21.79 23.00
CA SER A 137 4.20 -22.68 22.10
C SER A 137 5.71 -22.39 22.07
N GLY A 138 6.24 -21.59 22.98
CA GLY A 138 7.67 -21.28 23.08
C GLY A 138 8.18 -20.28 22.04
N ARG A 139 7.29 -19.57 21.36
CA ARG A 139 7.60 -18.55 20.34
C ARG A 139 7.08 -17.16 20.73
N PRO A 140 7.44 -16.59 21.89
CA PRO A 140 6.92 -15.32 22.33
C PRO A 140 7.31 -14.19 21.36
N VAL A 141 6.33 -13.36 20.99
CA VAL A 141 6.54 -12.19 20.15
C VAL A 141 7.31 -11.13 20.94
N LYS A 142 8.30 -10.52 20.31
CA LYS A 142 9.16 -9.47 20.89
C LYS A 142 8.83 -8.07 20.36
N CYS A 143 8.21 -7.98 19.20
CA CYS A 143 7.74 -6.71 18.62
C CYS A 143 6.61 -6.98 17.63
N ILE A 144 5.63 -6.09 17.62
CA ILE A 144 4.55 -6.11 16.65
C ILE A 144 4.75 -4.96 15.66
N VAL A 145 4.75 -5.27 14.36
CA VAL A 145 4.72 -4.29 13.27
C VAL A 145 3.32 -4.30 12.67
N TYR A 146 2.67 -3.15 12.60
CA TYR A 146 1.27 -3.07 12.15
C TYR A 146 1.08 -1.95 11.12
N THR A 147 0.15 -2.14 10.18
CA THR A 147 -0.18 -1.15 9.15
C THR A 147 -1.30 -0.22 9.59
N LEU A 148 -1.67 0.74 8.72
CA LEU A 148 -2.77 1.69 8.94
C LEU A 148 -4.11 0.99 9.25
N LEU A 149 -5.05 1.70 9.86
CA LEU A 149 -6.39 1.25 10.26
C LEU A 149 -6.39 0.17 11.36
N LEU A 150 -5.27 -0.05 12.02
CA LEU A 150 -5.07 -1.03 13.08
C LEU A 150 -4.57 -0.36 14.37
N ASP A 151 -5.06 0.85 14.67
CA ASP A 151 -4.71 1.62 15.87
C ASP A 151 -4.89 0.83 17.19
N TRP A 152 -5.88 -0.06 17.22
CA TRP A 152 -6.17 -0.96 18.33
C TRP A 152 -5.03 -1.95 18.67
N VAL A 153 -4.10 -2.19 17.75
CA VAL A 153 -2.93 -3.07 18.00
C VAL A 153 -2.05 -2.53 19.12
N VAL A 154 -2.00 -1.22 19.28
CA VAL A 154 -1.21 -0.58 20.36
C VAL A 154 -1.72 -0.96 21.73
N ASP A 155 -3.04 -1.04 21.90
CA ASP A 155 -3.66 -1.44 23.16
C ASP A 155 -3.28 -2.88 23.53
N ILE A 156 -3.46 -3.81 22.56
CA ILE A 156 -3.13 -5.24 22.78
C ILE A 156 -1.64 -5.40 23.05
N ALA A 157 -0.81 -4.73 22.29
CA ALA A 157 0.63 -4.76 22.50
C ALA A 157 0.99 -4.30 23.94
N GLY A 158 0.32 -3.24 24.42
CA GLY A 158 0.44 -2.76 25.78
C GLY A 158 -0.04 -3.78 26.85
N GLU A 159 -1.20 -4.42 26.63
CA GLU A 159 -1.74 -5.47 27.51
C GLU A 159 -0.80 -6.67 27.64
N HIS A 160 -0.09 -7.03 26.57
CA HIS A 160 0.88 -8.12 26.56
C HIS A 160 2.33 -7.68 26.89
N GLY A 161 2.57 -6.38 27.17
CA GLY A 161 3.92 -5.85 27.43
C GLY A 161 4.87 -5.93 26.23
N ILE A 162 4.33 -5.93 24.99
CA ILE A 162 5.09 -6.08 23.76
C ILE A 162 5.20 -4.71 23.09
N PRO A 163 6.39 -4.24 22.68
CA PRO A 163 6.52 -3.02 21.89
C PRO A 163 5.85 -3.17 20.52
N SER A 164 5.23 -2.07 20.05
CA SER A 164 4.61 -2.02 18.73
C SER A 164 5.14 -0.85 17.90
N VAL A 165 5.26 -1.05 16.59
CA VAL A 165 5.78 -0.08 15.63
C VAL A 165 4.79 0.04 14.45
N LEU A 166 4.38 1.26 14.16
CA LEU A 166 3.57 1.56 12.97
C LEU A 166 4.43 1.42 11.72
N TYR A 167 3.92 0.74 10.71
CA TYR A 167 4.40 0.77 9.35
C TYR A 167 3.45 1.61 8.49
N TRP A 168 3.87 2.86 8.23
CA TRP A 168 3.17 3.78 7.35
C TRP A 168 3.46 3.41 5.90
N ILE A 169 2.46 2.86 5.20
CA ILE A 169 2.60 2.27 3.87
C ILE A 169 2.44 3.27 2.72
N GLN A 170 2.25 4.53 3.02
CA GLN A 170 2.13 5.65 2.08
C GLN A 170 3.39 6.54 2.13
N ALA A 171 3.42 7.59 1.30
CA ALA A 171 4.49 8.58 1.26
C ALA A 171 4.69 9.30 2.61
N ALA A 172 5.91 9.76 2.88
CA ALA A 172 6.20 10.60 4.04
C ALA A 172 5.47 11.96 3.97
N THR A 173 5.34 12.52 2.77
CA THR A 173 4.56 13.75 2.52
C THR A 173 3.10 13.58 2.94
N VAL A 174 2.52 12.40 2.67
CA VAL A 174 1.14 12.08 3.10
C VAL A 174 1.07 11.98 4.62
N PHE A 175 2.06 11.36 5.29
CA PHE A 175 2.15 11.34 6.75
C PHE A 175 2.20 12.75 7.33
N GLY A 176 3.10 13.60 6.81
CA GLY A 176 3.24 14.98 7.25
C GLY A 176 1.96 15.80 7.04
N THR A 177 1.24 15.55 5.95
CA THR A 177 -0.06 16.19 5.67
C THR A 177 -1.11 15.82 6.71
N TYR A 178 -1.27 14.53 7.04
CA TYR A 178 -2.17 14.09 8.12
C TYR A 178 -1.72 14.63 9.48
N TYR A 179 -0.42 14.62 9.75
CA TYR A 179 0.13 15.17 10.98
C TYR A 179 -0.32 16.63 11.16
N HIS A 180 -0.01 17.50 10.20
CA HIS A 180 -0.39 18.92 10.27
C HIS A 180 -1.91 19.13 10.26
N PHE A 181 -2.66 18.32 9.52
CA PHE A 181 -4.12 18.41 9.55
C PHE A 181 -4.65 18.28 10.97
N PHE A 182 -4.25 17.24 11.72
CA PHE A 182 -4.70 17.04 13.10
C PHE A 182 -4.08 18.02 14.10
N HIS A 183 -2.99 18.72 13.71
CA HIS A 183 -2.29 19.71 14.55
C HIS A 183 -2.51 21.15 14.08
N GLY A 184 -3.76 21.50 13.76
CA GLY A 184 -4.19 22.89 13.58
C GLY A 184 -4.70 23.27 12.19
N PHE A 185 -4.56 22.42 11.18
CA PHE A 185 -5.03 22.74 9.82
C PHE A 185 -6.44 22.23 9.50
N GLU A 186 -7.05 21.41 10.34
CA GLU A 186 -8.36 20.81 10.08
C GLU A 186 -9.45 21.87 9.79
N CYS A 187 -9.57 22.89 10.61
CA CYS A 187 -10.58 23.95 10.41
C CYS A 187 -10.35 24.72 9.10
N LEU A 188 -9.08 25.01 8.75
CA LEU A 188 -8.74 25.69 7.52
C LEU A 188 -9.13 24.88 6.30
N ILE A 189 -8.77 23.60 6.28
CA ILE A 189 -9.04 22.71 5.14
C ILE A 189 -10.54 22.50 4.96
N LYS A 190 -11.27 22.21 6.04
CA LYS A 190 -12.72 22.01 5.98
C LYS A 190 -13.46 23.28 5.54
N ALA A 191 -12.98 24.47 5.93
CA ALA A 191 -13.60 25.74 5.52
C ALA A 191 -13.42 26.06 4.02
N HIS A 192 -12.45 25.45 3.37
CA HIS A 192 -12.12 25.67 1.95
C HIS A 192 -12.24 24.40 1.08
N ALA A 193 -12.90 23.35 1.60
CA ALA A 193 -13.02 22.06 0.92
C ALA A 193 -13.66 22.17 -0.48
N ASP A 194 -14.54 23.14 -0.68
CA ASP A 194 -15.23 23.42 -1.96
C ASP A 194 -14.41 24.29 -2.93
N ASP A 195 -13.23 24.77 -2.55
CA ASP A 195 -12.32 25.52 -3.42
C ASP A 195 -11.07 24.68 -3.77
N PRO A 196 -11.07 23.93 -4.87
CA PRO A 196 -9.96 23.05 -5.25
C PRO A 196 -8.62 23.78 -5.44
N SER A 197 -8.65 25.10 -5.67
CA SER A 197 -7.47 25.93 -5.94
C SER A 197 -6.92 26.63 -4.70
N PHE A 198 -7.63 26.57 -3.59
CA PHE A 198 -7.19 27.20 -2.35
C PHE A 198 -5.82 26.67 -1.90
N PRO A 199 -4.82 27.56 -1.68
CA PRO A 199 -3.47 27.13 -1.31
C PRO A 199 -3.39 26.70 0.15
N VAL A 200 -2.74 25.58 0.40
CA VAL A 200 -2.46 25.05 1.74
C VAL A 200 -0.94 24.93 1.92
N CYS A 201 -0.40 25.70 2.84
CA CYS A 201 1.05 25.71 3.13
C CYS A 201 1.30 25.06 4.49
N PHE A 202 1.60 23.76 4.49
CA PHE A 202 2.03 23.06 5.70
C PHE A 202 3.49 23.38 6.03
N PRO A 203 3.86 23.49 7.33
CA PRO A 203 5.25 23.70 7.73
C PRO A 203 6.17 22.60 7.19
N GLY A 204 7.20 22.97 6.46
CA GLY A 204 8.19 22.03 5.93
C GLY A 204 7.73 21.10 4.81
N LEU A 205 6.53 21.29 4.27
CA LEU A 205 6.07 20.56 3.07
C LEU A 205 6.01 21.49 1.86
N PRO A 206 6.04 20.96 0.64
CA PRO A 206 5.79 21.75 -0.57
C PRO A 206 4.43 22.44 -0.51
N PRO A 207 4.26 23.60 -1.17
CA PRO A 207 2.95 24.23 -1.30
C PRO A 207 1.98 23.30 -2.03
N LEU A 208 0.80 23.07 -1.43
CA LEU A 208 -0.27 22.24 -1.96
C LEU A 208 -1.53 23.10 -2.17
N GLN A 209 -2.48 22.55 -2.90
CA GLN A 209 -3.84 23.07 -3.02
C GLN A 209 -4.83 22.06 -2.45
N ILE A 210 -6.06 22.48 -2.16
CA ILE A 210 -7.10 21.56 -1.66
C ILE A 210 -7.23 20.31 -2.56
N ARG A 211 -7.19 20.48 -3.87
CA ARG A 211 -7.25 19.36 -4.84
C ARG A 211 -6.07 18.39 -4.76
N ASP A 212 -4.95 18.78 -4.16
CA ASP A 212 -3.76 17.96 -4.02
C ASP A 212 -3.78 17.13 -2.73
N LEU A 213 -4.71 17.41 -1.82
CA LEU A 213 -4.81 16.74 -0.52
C LEU A 213 -5.46 15.35 -0.64
N PRO A 214 -5.15 14.41 0.29
CA PRO A 214 -5.90 13.17 0.41
C PRO A 214 -7.40 13.43 0.56
N SER A 215 -8.23 12.74 -0.21
CA SER A 215 -9.69 12.95 -0.26
C SER A 215 -10.38 12.83 1.10
N PHE A 216 -9.85 12.01 2.02
CA PHE A 216 -10.37 11.90 3.38
C PHE A 216 -10.32 13.21 4.18
N LEU A 217 -9.41 14.13 3.83
CA LEU A 217 -9.25 15.41 4.53
C LEU A 217 -10.23 16.48 4.02
N THR A 218 -10.67 16.34 2.78
CA THR A 218 -11.54 17.33 2.10
C THR A 218 -13.00 16.90 2.09
N ASP A 219 -13.29 15.64 2.43
CA ASP A 219 -14.67 15.15 2.54
C ASP A 219 -15.37 15.82 3.73
N THR A 220 -16.55 16.36 3.47
CA THR A 220 -17.41 17.03 4.47
C THR A 220 -18.58 16.17 4.92
N GLU A 221 -18.76 14.96 4.39
CA GLU A 221 -19.80 14.03 4.81
C GLU A 221 -19.52 13.49 6.23
N ALA A 222 -20.42 13.80 7.16
CA ALA A 222 -20.21 13.44 8.57
C ALA A 222 -20.37 11.95 8.89
N ASP A 223 -21.01 11.17 8.03
CA ASP A 223 -21.42 9.79 8.30
C ASP A 223 -20.93 8.75 7.28
N GLY A 224 -20.11 9.15 6.33
CA GLY A 224 -19.57 8.28 5.29
C GLY A 224 -18.40 7.39 5.76
N ILE A 225 -18.01 6.46 4.89
CA ILE A 225 -16.83 5.62 5.10
C ILE A 225 -15.55 6.47 5.29
N TYR A 226 -15.45 7.62 4.64
CA TYR A 226 -14.30 8.53 4.74
C TYR A 226 -14.19 9.13 6.12
N ALA A 227 -15.30 9.52 6.74
CA ALA A 227 -15.33 10.00 8.12
C ALA A 227 -14.84 8.92 9.10
N THR A 228 -15.29 7.69 8.93
CA THR A 228 -14.87 6.55 9.78
C THR A 228 -13.39 6.25 9.65
N ILE A 229 -12.84 6.31 8.42
CA ILE A 229 -11.40 6.15 8.17
C ILE A 229 -10.62 7.31 8.79
N LEU A 230 -11.08 8.54 8.63
CA LEU A 230 -10.44 9.73 9.19
C LEU A 230 -10.41 9.68 10.73
N ASP A 231 -11.45 9.15 11.37
CA ASP A 231 -11.47 8.93 12.82
C ASP A 231 -10.41 7.90 13.25
N SER A 232 -10.21 6.82 12.50
CA SER A 232 -9.14 5.86 12.77
C SER A 232 -7.74 6.51 12.65
N PHE A 233 -7.54 7.39 11.67
CA PHE A 233 -6.29 8.17 11.58
C PHE A 233 -6.15 9.14 12.76
N ARG A 234 -7.23 9.81 13.16
CA ARG A 234 -7.22 10.71 14.33
C ARG A 234 -6.78 9.98 15.60
N GLU A 235 -7.33 8.78 15.85
CA GLU A 235 -6.93 7.97 17.00
C GLU A 235 -5.46 7.53 16.89
N LEU A 236 -4.99 7.17 15.70
CA LEU A 236 -3.60 6.82 15.46
C LEU A 236 -2.64 7.99 15.83
N PHE A 237 -2.93 9.21 15.38
CA PHE A 237 -2.10 10.37 15.70
C PHE A 237 -2.17 10.74 17.19
N LYS A 238 -3.33 10.64 17.85
CA LYS A 238 -3.44 10.79 19.31
C LYS A 238 -2.56 9.78 20.07
N ILE A 239 -2.49 8.53 19.60
CA ILE A 239 -1.61 7.51 20.18
C ILE A 239 -0.14 7.89 20.04
N LEU A 240 0.26 8.42 18.88
CA LEU A 240 1.63 8.89 18.66
C LEU A 240 1.97 10.06 19.58
N ASP A 241 1.06 11.03 19.74
CA ASP A 241 1.21 12.16 20.66
C ASP A 241 1.28 11.72 22.12
N GLY A 242 0.42 10.81 22.54
CA GLY A 242 0.39 10.31 23.91
C GLY A 242 1.66 9.58 24.36
N LYS A 243 2.41 9.00 23.41
CA LYS A 243 3.74 8.46 23.69
C LYS A 243 4.77 9.56 23.97
N GLN A 244 4.61 10.72 23.35
CA GLN A 244 5.47 11.89 23.51
C GLN A 244 5.23 12.60 24.86
N GLU A 245 3.98 12.80 25.25
CA GLU A 245 3.60 13.46 26.52
C GLU A 245 4.14 12.74 27.77
N LYS A 246 4.27 11.40 27.73
CA LYS A 246 4.82 10.59 28.85
C LYS A 246 6.34 10.70 28.99
N LYS A 247 7.00 11.67 28.34
CA LYS A 247 8.47 11.80 28.29
C LYS A 247 9.21 10.54 27.83
N MET A 248 8.51 9.69 27.09
CA MET A 248 9.11 8.55 26.42
C MET A 248 9.95 9.03 25.23
N LYS A 249 10.82 8.18 24.72
CA LYS A 249 11.50 8.43 23.45
C LYS A 249 10.45 8.70 22.37
N LYS A 250 10.79 9.53 21.38
CA LYS A 250 9.93 9.79 20.20
C LYS A 250 9.35 8.50 19.67
N PRO A 251 8.07 8.45 19.31
CA PRO A 251 7.50 7.27 18.67
C PRO A 251 8.24 6.97 17.37
N LYS A 252 8.56 5.70 17.15
CA LYS A 252 9.19 5.24 15.92
C LYS A 252 8.10 4.84 14.92
N VAL A 253 8.26 5.30 13.68
CA VAL A 253 7.37 4.94 12.57
C VAL A 253 8.23 4.49 11.40
N LEU A 254 8.00 3.28 10.90
CA LEU A 254 8.57 2.82 9.65
C LEU A 254 7.76 3.46 8.51
N ILE A 255 8.41 4.02 7.52
CA ILE A 255 7.74 4.66 6.37
C ILE A 255 8.19 4.00 5.08
N ASN A 256 7.23 3.65 4.23
CA ASN A 256 7.46 3.02 2.93
C ASN A 256 7.93 4.05 1.90
N THR A 257 9.14 4.58 2.11
CA THR A 257 9.74 5.59 1.23
C THR A 257 11.27 5.51 1.25
N PHE A 258 11.93 6.25 0.36
CA PHE A 258 13.37 6.44 0.34
C PHE A 258 13.75 7.77 0.99
N GLN A 259 14.83 7.76 1.79
CA GLN A 259 15.33 8.95 2.48
C GLN A 259 15.62 10.10 1.48
N GLU A 260 16.27 9.76 0.37
CA GLU A 260 16.75 10.73 -0.62
C GLU A 260 15.58 11.40 -1.37
N TRP A 261 14.47 10.68 -1.49
CA TRP A 261 13.33 11.16 -2.28
C TRP A 261 12.40 12.09 -1.49
N GLU A 262 12.19 11.80 -0.21
CA GLU A 262 11.30 12.58 0.64
C GLU A 262 12.01 13.24 1.84
N THR A 263 13.29 13.65 1.65
CA THR A 263 14.10 14.27 2.72
C THR A 263 13.40 15.44 3.39
N VAL A 264 12.76 16.32 2.61
CA VAL A 264 12.07 17.51 3.11
C VAL A 264 10.85 17.13 3.94
N ALA A 265 10.04 16.21 3.44
CA ALA A 265 8.85 15.71 4.15
C ALA A 265 9.23 15.01 5.46
N LEU A 266 10.23 14.13 5.42
CA LEU A 266 10.74 13.44 6.61
C LEU A 266 11.26 14.42 7.68
N ALA A 267 11.86 15.53 7.26
CA ALA A 267 12.32 16.56 8.16
C ALA A 267 11.18 17.36 8.80
N SER A 268 10.03 17.52 8.12
CA SER A 268 8.92 18.37 8.55
C SER A 268 8.28 17.97 9.89
N PHE A 269 8.35 16.70 10.26
CA PHE A 269 7.81 16.14 11.51
C PHE A 269 8.88 15.41 12.36
N SER A 270 10.17 15.62 12.04
CA SER A 270 11.28 14.93 12.72
C SER A 270 11.45 15.29 14.19
N ASN A 271 10.89 16.42 14.63
CA ASN A 271 10.91 16.82 16.04
C ASN A 271 9.96 15.97 16.89
N GLU A 272 8.90 15.45 16.32
CA GLU A 272 7.78 14.78 16.97
C GLU A 272 7.88 13.26 16.84
N VAL A 273 8.29 12.78 15.67
CA VAL A 273 8.35 11.35 15.32
C VAL A 273 9.73 10.98 14.81
N GLU A 274 10.26 9.85 15.25
CA GLU A 274 11.44 9.24 14.64
C GLU A 274 10.99 8.41 13.42
N ALA A 275 10.98 9.05 12.25
CA ALA A 275 10.65 8.40 10.98
C ALA A 275 11.84 7.58 10.47
N ILE A 276 11.60 6.33 10.14
CA ILE A 276 12.59 5.41 9.60
C ILE A 276 12.13 5.00 8.18
N PRO A 277 12.70 5.62 7.13
CA PRO A 277 12.40 5.19 5.77
C PRO A 277 12.97 3.78 5.54
N VAL A 278 12.13 2.87 5.07
CA VAL A 278 12.52 1.46 4.86
C VAL A 278 12.69 1.11 3.38
N GLY A 279 12.43 2.06 2.49
CA GLY A 279 12.59 1.90 1.05
C GLY A 279 11.55 0.97 0.43
N HIS A 280 11.60 0.86 -0.89
CA HIS A 280 10.94 -0.21 -1.63
C HIS A 280 11.94 -1.34 -1.84
N LEU A 281 11.53 -2.57 -1.55
CA LEU A 281 12.45 -3.69 -1.47
C LEU A 281 12.81 -4.27 -2.85
N PRO A 282 14.02 -4.88 -3.01
CA PRO A 282 14.52 -5.35 -4.30
C PRO A 282 13.62 -6.40 -4.96
N LYS A 283 13.69 -6.49 -6.29
CA LYS A 283 12.93 -7.42 -7.16
C LYS A 283 13.03 -8.91 -6.78
N GLU A 284 14.06 -9.31 -6.06
CA GLU A 284 14.31 -10.69 -5.63
C GLU A 284 13.20 -11.26 -4.74
N TYR A 285 12.47 -10.41 -4.01
CA TYR A 285 11.35 -10.83 -3.15
C TYR A 285 10.01 -10.90 -3.87
N THR A 286 9.93 -10.45 -5.12
CA THR A 286 8.68 -10.45 -5.91
C THR A 286 8.40 -11.79 -6.59
N ASN A 287 9.37 -12.70 -6.62
CA ASN A 287 9.25 -14.01 -7.28
C ASN A 287 8.56 -15.09 -6.40
N SER A 288 8.17 -14.79 -5.16
CA SER A 288 7.46 -15.76 -4.35
C SER A 288 5.98 -15.85 -4.76
N VAL A 289 5.54 -17.05 -5.05
CA VAL A 289 4.20 -17.42 -5.54
C VAL A 289 3.05 -17.05 -4.58
N ALA A 290 3.36 -16.56 -3.38
CA ALA A 290 2.39 -16.34 -2.32
C ALA A 290 2.23 -14.86 -2.00
N GLY A 291 0.98 -14.38 -1.95
CA GLY A 291 0.67 -13.11 -1.31
C GLY A 291 -0.27 -12.15 -2.04
N TYR A 292 -0.73 -12.46 -3.25
CA TYR A 292 -1.73 -11.61 -3.91
C TYR A 292 -3.15 -12.01 -3.50
N LEU A 293 -4.00 -11.03 -3.20
CA LEU A 293 -5.44 -11.23 -2.96
C LEU A 293 -6.21 -11.57 -4.24
N PHE A 294 -5.62 -11.33 -5.39
CA PHE A 294 -6.19 -11.57 -6.71
C PHE A 294 -5.38 -12.65 -7.44
N ARG A 295 -6.09 -13.52 -8.13
CA ARG A 295 -5.44 -14.52 -8.99
C ARG A 295 -4.92 -13.84 -10.25
N GLU A 296 -3.69 -14.20 -10.62
CA GLU A 296 -3.10 -13.83 -11.90
C GLU A 296 -3.94 -14.45 -13.04
N ASP A 297 -4.20 -13.67 -14.08
CA ASP A 297 -4.95 -14.14 -15.26
C ASP A 297 -4.17 -15.29 -15.93
N GLU A 298 -4.91 -16.28 -16.44
CA GLU A 298 -4.33 -17.42 -17.18
C GLU A 298 -3.83 -17.01 -18.58
N LYS A 299 -4.18 -15.81 -19.05
CA LYS A 299 -3.70 -15.28 -20.33
C LYS A 299 -2.18 -15.12 -20.30
N LYS A 300 -1.57 -15.51 -21.39
CA LYS A 300 -0.11 -15.47 -21.57
C LYS A 300 0.38 -14.03 -21.87
N TYR A 301 0.07 -13.08 -21.00
CA TYR A 301 0.39 -11.68 -21.20
C TYR A 301 1.91 -11.41 -21.27
N MET A 302 2.74 -12.19 -20.56
CA MET A 302 4.19 -12.07 -20.68
C MET A 302 4.68 -12.53 -22.06
N GLU A 303 4.17 -13.67 -22.59
CA GLU A 303 4.50 -14.13 -23.95
C GLU A 303 4.04 -13.10 -25.01
N TRP A 304 2.88 -12.47 -24.80
CA TRP A 304 2.40 -11.40 -25.67
C TRP A 304 3.32 -10.16 -25.61
N LEU A 305 3.77 -9.74 -24.41
CA LEU A 305 4.72 -8.64 -24.26
C LEU A 305 6.04 -8.93 -24.99
N ASP A 306 6.52 -10.19 -24.96
CA ASP A 306 7.75 -10.60 -25.67
C ASP A 306 7.68 -10.38 -27.19
N THR A 307 6.47 -10.38 -27.77
CA THR A 307 6.26 -10.11 -29.21
C THR A 307 6.32 -8.63 -29.57
N LYS A 308 6.32 -7.72 -28.59
CA LYS A 308 6.23 -6.27 -28.82
C LYS A 308 7.61 -5.60 -28.87
N GLU A 309 7.68 -4.48 -29.60
CA GLU A 309 8.88 -3.67 -29.67
C GLU A 309 9.22 -3.02 -28.31
N GLU A 310 10.48 -2.71 -28.11
CA GLU A 310 10.95 -2.06 -26.89
C GLU A 310 10.27 -0.70 -26.71
N GLY A 311 9.68 -0.45 -25.52
CA GLY A 311 9.02 0.80 -25.17
C GLY A 311 7.74 1.11 -25.95
N SER A 312 7.14 0.13 -26.65
CA SER A 312 5.95 0.36 -27.48
C SER A 312 4.64 0.25 -26.71
N VAL A 313 4.59 -0.56 -25.64
CA VAL A 313 3.36 -0.95 -24.95
C VAL A 313 2.95 0.07 -23.88
N VAL A 314 1.67 0.44 -23.89
CA VAL A 314 1.02 1.19 -22.82
C VAL A 314 0.43 0.19 -21.83
N TYR A 315 0.97 0.17 -20.60
CA TYR A 315 0.41 -0.59 -19.50
C TYR A 315 -0.58 0.26 -18.72
N ILE A 316 -1.77 -0.29 -18.40
CA ILE A 316 -2.85 0.46 -17.74
C ILE A 316 -3.35 -0.34 -16.54
N SER A 317 -3.31 0.26 -15.33
CA SER A 317 -3.84 -0.34 -14.11
C SER A 317 -4.25 0.70 -13.09
N PHE A 318 -5.50 0.65 -12.66
CA PHE A 318 -6.08 1.56 -11.66
C PHE A 318 -6.17 0.93 -10.26
N GLY A 319 -5.34 -0.09 -10.00
CA GLY A 319 -5.19 -0.72 -8.69
C GLY A 319 -6.32 -1.67 -8.29
N SER A 320 -6.37 -1.99 -6.99
CA SER A 320 -7.21 -3.06 -6.46
C SER A 320 -8.57 -2.59 -5.91
N VAL A 321 -8.81 -1.28 -5.83
CA VAL A 321 -10.00 -0.71 -5.16
C VAL A 321 -10.80 0.23 -6.07
N SER A 322 -10.13 1.00 -6.94
CA SER A 322 -10.78 2.00 -7.79
C SER A 322 -11.87 1.38 -8.66
N MET A 323 -13.05 2.00 -8.62
CA MET A 323 -14.18 1.70 -9.51
C MET A 323 -14.29 2.83 -10.53
N MET A 324 -14.31 2.48 -11.82
CA MET A 324 -14.45 3.46 -12.90
C MET A 324 -15.88 3.47 -13.42
N LYS A 325 -16.38 4.67 -13.72
CA LYS A 325 -17.66 4.82 -14.38
C LYS A 325 -17.54 4.41 -15.84
N LYS A 326 -18.66 4.00 -16.42
CA LYS A 326 -18.78 3.62 -17.83
C LYS A 326 -18.17 4.64 -18.76
N GLU A 327 -18.54 5.89 -18.60
CA GLU A 327 -18.11 7.00 -19.45
C GLU A 327 -16.57 7.18 -19.40
N GLN A 328 -15.94 6.93 -18.23
CA GLN A 328 -14.49 7.01 -18.09
C GLN A 328 -13.79 5.86 -18.83
N MET A 329 -14.37 4.66 -18.78
CA MET A 329 -13.83 3.50 -19.51
C MET A 329 -13.96 3.68 -21.02
N GLU A 330 -15.09 4.19 -21.50
CA GLU A 330 -15.33 4.50 -22.92
C GLU A 330 -14.30 5.52 -23.45
N GLU A 331 -13.97 6.56 -22.69
CA GLU A 331 -12.96 7.55 -23.07
C GLU A 331 -11.56 6.92 -23.16
N ILE A 332 -11.22 6.00 -22.26
CA ILE A 332 -9.94 5.27 -22.32
C ILE A 332 -9.89 4.39 -23.58
N VAL A 333 -10.95 3.62 -23.86
CA VAL A 333 -11.04 2.79 -25.08
C VAL A 333 -10.86 3.63 -26.33
N LYS A 334 -11.52 4.79 -26.40
CA LYS A 334 -11.40 5.71 -27.53
C LYS A 334 -9.96 6.21 -27.69
N ALA A 335 -9.32 6.63 -26.59
CA ALA A 335 -7.95 7.10 -26.61
C ALA A 335 -6.97 5.98 -27.05
N LEU A 336 -7.19 4.75 -26.63
CA LEU A 336 -6.38 3.61 -27.06
C LEU A 336 -6.53 3.30 -28.55
N LYS A 337 -7.76 3.32 -29.08
CA LYS A 337 -8.03 3.16 -30.52
C LYS A 337 -7.35 4.27 -31.35
N GLU A 338 -7.42 5.52 -30.89
CA GLU A 338 -6.80 6.66 -31.57
C GLU A 338 -5.27 6.62 -31.50
N SER A 339 -4.69 6.13 -30.41
CA SER A 339 -3.23 6.06 -30.20
C SER A 339 -2.53 5.07 -31.12
N LYS A 340 -3.23 4.02 -31.57
CA LYS A 340 -2.71 2.88 -32.34
C LYS A 340 -1.48 2.22 -31.70
N ARG A 341 -1.33 2.33 -30.38
CA ARG A 341 -0.24 1.71 -29.63
C ARG A 341 -0.69 0.39 -29.02
N PRO A 342 0.18 -0.62 -28.99
CA PRO A 342 -0.12 -1.82 -28.23
C PRO A 342 -0.38 -1.49 -26.76
N TYR A 343 -1.36 -2.17 -26.14
CA TYR A 343 -1.69 -1.92 -24.74
C TYR A 343 -1.98 -3.21 -23.98
N LEU A 344 -1.59 -3.23 -22.69
CA LEU A 344 -1.99 -4.21 -21.71
C LEU A 344 -2.80 -3.51 -20.63
N TRP A 345 -4.09 -3.82 -20.52
CA TRP A 345 -4.99 -3.18 -19.58
C TRP A 345 -5.53 -4.15 -18.54
N VAL A 346 -5.35 -3.83 -17.26
CA VAL A 346 -5.93 -4.59 -16.14
C VAL A 346 -7.32 -4.06 -15.84
N VAL A 347 -8.35 -4.88 -16.10
CA VAL A 347 -9.75 -4.60 -15.80
C VAL A 347 -10.28 -5.71 -14.91
N ARG A 348 -10.45 -5.40 -13.62
CA ARG A 348 -10.94 -6.38 -12.64
C ARG A 348 -12.37 -6.83 -12.97
N LYS A 349 -12.72 -8.05 -12.56
CA LYS A 349 -14.02 -8.65 -12.80
C LYS A 349 -15.19 -7.81 -12.25
N ASP A 350 -14.99 -7.17 -11.07
CA ASP A 350 -15.98 -6.30 -10.44
C ASP A 350 -16.14 -4.94 -11.12
N ASN A 351 -15.26 -4.60 -12.06
CA ASN A 351 -15.28 -3.41 -12.89
C ASN A 351 -15.72 -3.71 -14.34
N ARG A 352 -15.97 -4.98 -14.68
CA ARG A 352 -16.49 -5.41 -15.97
C ARG A 352 -18.02 -5.49 -15.92
N GLU A 353 -18.71 -4.51 -16.47
CA GLU A 353 -20.09 -4.67 -16.89
C GLU A 353 -20.08 -5.37 -18.26
N GLU A 354 -20.80 -6.48 -18.38
CA GLU A 354 -20.74 -7.39 -19.57
C GLU A 354 -21.10 -6.69 -20.90
N GLU A 355 -21.83 -5.58 -20.86
CA GLU A 355 -22.28 -4.84 -22.05
C GLU A 355 -21.28 -3.76 -22.52
N LEU A 356 -20.19 -3.52 -21.78
CA LEU A 356 -19.45 -2.24 -21.87
C LEU A 356 -18.19 -2.27 -22.71
N LEU A 357 -17.62 -3.42 -22.98
CA LEU A 357 -16.28 -3.49 -23.55
C LEU A 357 -16.29 -4.24 -24.87
N GLU A 358 -16.69 -3.56 -25.96
CA GLU A 358 -16.09 -3.82 -27.27
C GLU A 358 -14.60 -3.39 -27.26
N ILE A 359 -13.87 -3.88 -26.25
CA ILE A 359 -12.41 -3.77 -26.26
C ILE A 359 -11.96 -4.81 -27.27
N GLU A 360 -11.46 -4.36 -28.40
CA GLU A 360 -10.86 -5.23 -29.40
C GLU A 360 -9.64 -5.89 -28.77
N GLU A 361 -9.81 -7.12 -28.27
CA GLU A 361 -8.69 -8.00 -27.99
C GLU A 361 -8.14 -8.47 -29.32
N GLY A 362 -6.85 -8.32 -29.53
CA GLY A 362 -6.22 -8.66 -30.80
C GLY A 362 -4.70 -8.53 -30.74
N GLU A 363 -4.10 -8.41 -31.91
CA GLU A 363 -2.66 -8.31 -32.04
C GLU A 363 -2.10 -7.11 -31.27
N ASP A 364 -2.83 -5.99 -31.19
CA ASP A 364 -2.39 -4.74 -30.57
C ASP A 364 -2.98 -4.47 -29.18
N GLY A 365 -3.91 -5.27 -28.68
CA GLY A 365 -4.55 -5.06 -27.38
C GLY A 365 -4.75 -6.32 -26.57
N MET A 366 -4.40 -6.28 -25.29
CA MET A 366 -4.67 -7.34 -24.32
C MET A 366 -5.31 -6.78 -23.06
N VAL A 367 -6.44 -7.39 -22.66
CA VAL A 367 -7.12 -7.10 -21.41
C VAL A 367 -7.05 -8.29 -20.49
N VAL A 368 -6.61 -8.08 -19.24
CA VAL A 368 -6.47 -9.12 -18.21
C VAL A 368 -7.25 -8.72 -16.96
N GLU A 369 -7.71 -9.69 -16.18
CA GLU A 369 -8.36 -9.42 -14.89
C GLU A 369 -7.34 -8.99 -13.82
N TRP A 370 -6.16 -9.61 -13.84
CA TRP A 370 -5.05 -9.33 -12.94
C TRP A 370 -3.74 -9.83 -13.53
N CYS A 371 -2.64 -9.14 -13.24
CA CYS A 371 -1.30 -9.54 -13.66
C CYS A 371 -0.25 -9.22 -12.58
N SER A 372 0.94 -9.80 -12.71
CA SER A 372 2.08 -9.42 -11.89
C SER A 372 2.63 -8.06 -12.34
N GLN A 373 2.15 -6.97 -11.70
CA GLN A 373 2.49 -5.59 -12.07
C GLN A 373 4.00 -5.35 -12.13
N VAL A 374 4.76 -5.87 -11.17
CA VAL A 374 6.22 -5.71 -11.14
C VAL A 374 6.90 -6.39 -12.33
N LYS A 375 6.45 -7.60 -12.72
CA LYS A 375 6.99 -8.29 -13.91
C LYS A 375 6.68 -7.51 -15.18
N VAL A 376 5.45 -7.00 -15.30
CA VAL A 376 5.01 -6.19 -16.44
C VAL A 376 5.81 -4.89 -16.51
N LEU A 377 5.91 -4.15 -15.42
CA LEU A 377 6.68 -2.89 -15.36
C LEU A 377 8.17 -3.09 -15.65
N ALA A 378 8.73 -4.24 -15.28
CA ALA A 378 10.13 -4.57 -15.58
C ALA A 378 10.35 -5.03 -17.03
N HIS A 379 9.29 -5.26 -17.81
CA HIS A 379 9.39 -5.79 -19.15
C HIS A 379 9.84 -4.72 -20.15
N ARG A 380 10.78 -5.07 -21.05
CA ARG A 380 11.37 -4.14 -22.03
C ARG A 380 10.35 -3.45 -22.95
N ALA A 381 9.25 -4.14 -23.25
CA ALA A 381 8.23 -3.63 -24.16
C ALA A 381 7.38 -2.51 -23.55
N VAL A 382 7.31 -2.39 -22.21
CA VAL A 382 6.51 -1.37 -21.55
C VAL A 382 7.22 -0.02 -21.62
N GLY A 383 6.62 0.94 -22.29
CA GLY A 383 7.14 2.31 -22.46
C GLY A 383 6.34 3.37 -21.71
N CYS A 384 5.14 3.04 -21.26
CA CYS A 384 4.27 3.97 -20.55
C CYS A 384 3.39 3.22 -19.54
N PHE A 385 3.21 3.80 -18.35
CA PHE A 385 2.29 3.30 -17.34
C PHE A 385 1.21 4.32 -17.03
N VAL A 386 -0.04 3.96 -17.28
CA VAL A 386 -1.22 4.73 -16.90
C VAL A 386 -1.77 4.14 -15.60
N THR A 387 -1.78 4.92 -14.54
CA THR A 387 -2.10 4.43 -13.21
C THR A 387 -2.92 5.44 -12.42
N HIS A 388 -3.60 4.97 -11.35
CA HIS A 388 -4.28 5.80 -10.35
C HIS A 388 -3.30 6.42 -9.33
N CYS A 389 -2.00 6.22 -9.47
CA CYS A 389 -0.95 6.67 -8.56
C CYS A 389 -1.08 6.23 -7.10
N GLY A 390 -1.63 5.06 -6.85
CA GLY A 390 -1.46 4.42 -5.56
C GLY A 390 0.02 4.29 -5.24
N TRP A 391 0.41 4.56 -3.99
CA TRP A 391 1.82 4.65 -3.59
C TRP A 391 2.66 3.43 -3.95
N ASN A 392 2.11 2.20 -3.80
CA ASN A 392 2.82 0.99 -4.21
C ASN A 392 3.09 0.98 -5.71
N SER A 393 2.10 1.32 -6.54
CA SER A 393 2.25 1.39 -8.01
C SER A 393 3.27 2.45 -8.41
N THR A 394 3.29 3.58 -7.71
CA THR A 394 4.28 4.65 -7.90
C THR A 394 5.68 4.15 -7.60
N LEU A 395 5.91 3.53 -6.44
CA LEU A 395 7.21 2.97 -6.06
C LEU A 395 7.67 1.87 -7.02
N GLU A 396 6.78 0.92 -7.35
CA GLU A 396 7.09 -0.19 -8.26
C GLU A 396 7.55 0.30 -9.64
N SER A 397 6.88 1.31 -10.18
CA SER A 397 7.22 1.83 -11.49
C SER A 397 8.51 2.65 -11.50
N LEU A 398 8.81 3.41 -10.45
CA LEU A 398 10.09 4.12 -10.30
C LEU A 398 11.25 3.13 -10.22
N VAL A 399 11.12 2.08 -9.41
CA VAL A 399 12.14 1.03 -9.30
C VAL A 399 12.33 0.28 -10.62
N CYS A 400 11.26 0.15 -11.44
CA CYS A 400 11.33 -0.45 -12.76
C CYS A 400 11.77 0.53 -13.86
N GLY A 401 11.88 1.83 -13.56
CA GLY A 401 12.32 2.86 -14.50
C GLY A 401 11.30 3.18 -15.59
N VAL A 402 10.00 2.97 -15.32
CA VAL A 402 8.91 3.28 -16.25
C VAL A 402 8.38 4.70 -15.99
N PRO A 403 8.18 5.51 -17.02
CA PRO A 403 7.59 6.84 -16.88
C PRO A 403 6.14 6.79 -16.42
N HIS A 404 5.76 7.73 -15.55
CA HIS A 404 4.45 7.75 -14.90
C HIS A 404 3.43 8.65 -15.55
N TRP A 405 2.19 8.19 -15.41
CA TRP A 405 0.98 9.01 -15.56
C TRP A 405 0.08 8.83 -14.36
N THR A 406 -0.38 9.92 -13.74
CA THR A 406 -0.97 9.86 -12.40
C THR A 406 -2.25 10.67 -12.29
N ASP A 407 -3.26 10.15 -11.54
CA ASP A 407 -4.48 10.83 -11.15
C ASP A 407 -4.64 10.99 -9.63
N GLN A 408 -3.78 10.38 -8.81
CA GLN A 408 -3.72 10.71 -7.38
C GLN A 408 -2.90 11.98 -7.17
N ALA A 409 -3.61 13.04 -6.86
CA ALA A 409 -3.12 14.41 -6.89
C ALA A 409 -1.81 14.63 -6.10
N MET A 410 -1.68 14.08 -4.90
CA MET A 410 -0.50 14.29 -4.08
C MET A 410 0.72 13.51 -4.56
N ASN A 411 0.55 12.22 -4.91
CA ASN A 411 1.65 11.42 -5.45
C ASN A 411 2.06 11.93 -6.83
N ALA A 412 1.09 12.40 -7.64
CA ALA A 412 1.34 13.08 -8.89
C ALA A 412 2.21 14.32 -8.66
N LYS A 413 1.86 15.15 -7.68
CA LYS A 413 2.62 16.35 -7.36
C LYS A 413 4.06 16.04 -6.91
N LEU A 414 4.27 14.95 -6.18
CA LEU A 414 5.61 14.49 -5.78
C LEU A 414 6.47 14.03 -6.96
N VAL A 415 5.87 13.53 -8.03
CA VAL A 415 6.59 13.07 -9.24
C VAL A 415 6.89 14.24 -10.19
N GLU A 416 6.12 15.34 -10.14
CA GLU A 416 6.36 16.56 -10.92
C GLU A 416 7.52 17.41 -10.39
N THR A 417 7.87 17.29 -9.11
CA THR A 417 8.92 18.10 -8.43
C THR A 417 10.23 17.35 -8.31
#